data_1264bd5e1582cbea96cdda54454b3ac0
#
_entry.id   1264bd5e1582cbea96cdda54454b3ac0
#
_cell.length_a   1.000
_cell.length_b   1.000
_cell.length_c   1.000
_cell.angle_alpha   90.00
_cell.angle_beta   90.00
_cell.angle_gamma   90.00
#
_symmetry.space_group_name_H-M   'P 1'
#
loop_
_entity.id
_entity.type
_entity.pdbx_description
1 polymer ?
#
loop_
_entity_poly.entity_id
_entity_poly.type
_entity_poly.pdbx_seq_one_letter_code
_entity_poly.pdbx_strand_id
1 'polypeptide(L)'
;MTKELLLAVCLLPAVFMLHGFEEIVLMQPWLANNSSRIQARFPRLAKHINHAAARSTSAFALAVAEEFILICLVTALSVWYSSYGVWVAVLCAFILHLLLHIGQSLVLKSYIPALATSVLLLPYCVWAVLLLVRWAQFKIWQICLLCILGIVLVAVNLLLALKAADWFDRQLDKYKAGHK
;
A
#
# COMPACT_ATOMS: atom_id res chain seq x y z
N MET A 1 -12.76 -2.03 25.28
CA MET A 1 -12.16 -1.21 24.21
C MET A 1 -12.72 0.18 24.28
N THR A 2 -11.89 1.24 24.26
CA THR A 2 -12.37 2.62 24.24
C THR A 2 -12.93 2.98 22.86
N LYS A 3 -13.84 3.98 22.80
CA LYS A 3 -14.37 4.47 21.51
C LYS A 3 -13.26 4.97 20.57
N GLU A 4 -12.24 5.61 21.14
CA GLU A 4 -11.08 6.12 20.38
C GLU A 4 -10.28 4.99 19.73
N LEU A 5 -10.04 3.88 20.45
CA LEU A 5 -9.35 2.72 19.93
C LEU A 5 -10.14 2.06 18.79
N LEU A 6 -11.46 1.90 18.98
CA LEU A 6 -12.33 1.37 17.94
C LEU A 6 -12.29 2.25 16.69
N LEU A 7 -12.39 3.56 16.86
CA LEU A 7 -12.31 4.51 15.75
C LEU A 7 -10.97 4.41 15.03
N ALA A 8 -9.85 4.41 15.78
CA ALA A 8 -8.52 4.29 15.19
C ALA A 8 -8.38 3.01 14.36
N VAL A 9 -8.86 1.89 14.87
CA VAL A 9 -8.77 0.59 14.18
C VAL A 9 -9.66 0.57 12.93
N CYS A 10 -10.91 1.01 13.02
CA CYS A 10 -11.86 0.97 11.91
C CYS A 10 -11.58 1.99 10.80
N LEU A 11 -10.79 3.03 11.07
CA LEU A 11 -10.42 4.01 10.04
C LEU A 11 -9.34 3.51 9.07
N LEU A 12 -8.56 2.49 9.41
CA LEU A 12 -7.44 2.03 8.57
C LEU A 12 -7.85 1.69 7.14
N PRO A 13 -8.94 0.94 6.86
CA PRO A 13 -9.36 0.68 5.49
C PRO A 13 -9.67 1.96 4.70
N ALA A 14 -10.34 2.94 5.31
CA ALA A 14 -10.65 4.21 4.65
C ALA A 14 -9.39 5.04 4.37
N VAL A 15 -8.46 5.08 5.32
CA VAL A 15 -7.16 5.74 5.19
C VAL A 15 -6.33 5.09 4.08
N PHE A 16 -6.26 3.76 4.05
CA PHE A 16 -5.58 3.02 2.98
C PHE A 16 -6.21 3.33 1.61
N MET A 17 -7.54 3.31 1.51
CA MET A 17 -8.22 3.55 0.24
C MET A 17 -8.03 4.98 -0.26
N LEU A 18 -7.96 5.98 0.64
CA LEU A 18 -7.66 7.35 0.25
C LEU A 18 -6.26 7.46 -0.38
N HIS A 19 -5.26 6.74 0.17
CA HIS A 19 -3.93 6.63 -0.41
C HIS A 19 -3.95 5.91 -1.76
N GLY A 20 -4.61 4.76 -1.83
CA GLY A 20 -4.75 3.96 -3.05
C GLY A 20 -5.45 4.71 -4.18
N PHE A 21 -6.41 5.61 -3.89
CA PHE A 21 -7.03 6.45 -4.93
C PHE A 21 -6.01 7.40 -5.57
N GLU A 22 -5.13 8.02 -4.79
CA GLU A 22 -4.08 8.87 -5.38
C GLU A 22 -3.17 8.05 -6.30
N GLU A 23 -2.79 6.82 -5.88
CA GLU A 23 -2.00 5.92 -6.70
C GLU A 23 -2.73 5.52 -7.99
N ILE A 24 -3.97 5.03 -7.88
CA ILE A 24 -4.76 4.56 -9.03
C ILE A 24 -4.92 5.66 -10.08
N VAL A 25 -5.21 6.89 -9.63
CA VAL A 25 -5.48 8.01 -10.54
C VAL A 25 -4.20 8.55 -11.18
N LEU A 26 -3.11 8.65 -10.42
CA LEU A 26 -1.93 9.39 -10.86
C LEU A 26 -0.78 8.52 -11.35
N MET A 27 -0.72 7.23 -10.98
CA MET A 27 0.47 6.39 -11.25
C MET A 27 0.74 6.25 -12.76
N GLN A 28 -0.26 5.87 -13.55
CA GLN A 28 -0.06 5.62 -14.99
C GLN A 28 0.27 6.90 -15.77
N PRO A 29 -0.46 8.02 -15.63
CA PRO A 29 -0.08 9.28 -16.25
C PRO A 29 1.32 9.76 -15.84
N TRP A 30 1.69 9.56 -14.57
CA TRP A 30 2.99 9.96 -14.07
C TRP A 30 4.12 9.10 -14.66
N LEU A 31 3.96 7.76 -14.72
CA LEU A 31 4.91 6.85 -15.34
C LEU A 31 5.08 7.13 -16.83
N ALA A 32 4.01 7.41 -17.55
CA ALA A 32 4.07 7.77 -18.97
C ALA A 32 4.99 8.97 -19.23
N ASN A 33 4.97 9.96 -18.33
CA ASN A 33 5.76 11.18 -18.47
C ASN A 33 7.17 11.11 -17.85
N ASN A 34 7.43 10.17 -16.93
CA ASN A 34 8.66 10.18 -16.14
C ASN A 34 9.53 8.91 -16.31
N SER A 35 9.03 7.83 -16.92
CA SER A 35 9.73 6.55 -17.02
C SER A 35 11.12 6.66 -17.66
N SER A 36 11.25 7.38 -18.76
CA SER A 36 12.55 7.58 -19.47
C SER A 36 13.57 8.33 -18.58
N ARG A 37 13.15 9.36 -17.85
CA ARG A 37 14.01 10.10 -16.91
C ARG A 37 14.48 9.21 -15.77
N ILE A 38 13.58 8.39 -15.22
CA ILE A 38 13.89 7.51 -14.09
C ILE A 38 14.83 6.39 -14.55
N GLN A 39 14.61 5.80 -15.72
CA GLN A 39 15.47 4.79 -16.31
C GLN A 39 16.88 5.30 -16.59
N ALA A 40 17.01 6.51 -17.13
CA ALA A 40 18.30 7.14 -17.33
C ALA A 40 19.08 7.34 -16.00
N ARG A 41 18.38 7.66 -14.92
CA ARG A 41 18.97 7.85 -13.60
C ARG A 41 19.26 6.52 -12.87
N PHE A 42 18.42 5.50 -13.09
CA PHE A 42 18.49 4.19 -12.43
C PHE A 42 18.40 3.05 -13.46
N PRO A 43 19.43 2.82 -14.28
CA PRO A 43 19.39 1.82 -15.36
C PRO A 43 19.07 0.39 -14.90
N ARG A 44 19.50 0.04 -13.67
CA ARG A 44 19.21 -1.29 -13.07
C ARG A 44 17.73 -1.55 -12.85
N LEU A 45 16.92 -0.50 -12.72
CA LEU A 45 15.47 -0.60 -12.53
C LEU A 45 14.67 -0.50 -13.82
N ALA A 46 15.31 -0.29 -14.96
CA ALA A 46 14.64 -0.04 -16.24
C ALA A 46 13.60 -1.11 -16.59
N LYS A 47 13.92 -2.40 -16.40
CA LYS A 47 12.99 -3.50 -16.66
C LYS A 47 11.72 -3.41 -15.79
N HIS A 48 11.86 -3.11 -14.51
CA HIS A 48 10.73 -2.99 -13.57
C HIS A 48 9.89 -1.76 -13.89
N ILE A 49 10.54 -0.64 -14.24
CA ILE A 49 9.84 0.61 -14.61
C ILE A 49 9.04 0.41 -15.91
N ASN A 50 9.62 -0.25 -16.92
CA ASN A 50 8.90 -0.57 -18.15
C ASN A 50 7.69 -1.47 -17.89
N HIS A 51 7.86 -2.50 -17.06
CA HIS A 51 6.77 -3.39 -16.71
C HIS A 51 5.64 -2.66 -15.96
N ALA A 52 5.98 -1.81 -15.00
CA ALA A 52 5.01 -0.98 -14.29
C ALA A 52 4.29 0.01 -15.21
N ALA A 53 5.02 0.65 -16.14
CA ALA A 53 4.45 1.59 -17.10
C ALA A 53 3.55 0.92 -18.16
N ALA A 54 3.77 -0.36 -18.44
CA ALA A 54 2.95 -1.13 -19.39
C ALA A 54 1.63 -1.64 -18.77
N ARG A 55 1.51 -1.67 -17.43
CA ARG A 55 0.30 -2.16 -16.75
C ARG A 55 -0.85 -1.18 -16.93
N SER A 56 -2.06 -1.67 -17.20
CA SER A 56 -3.25 -0.81 -17.27
C SER A 56 -3.65 -0.27 -15.89
N THR A 57 -4.30 0.89 -15.88
CA THR A 57 -4.91 1.44 -14.64
C THR A 57 -5.91 0.46 -14.02
N SER A 58 -6.67 -0.28 -14.85
CA SER A 58 -7.64 -1.28 -14.36
C SER A 58 -6.97 -2.44 -13.64
N ALA A 59 -5.85 -2.94 -14.17
CA ALA A 59 -5.09 -4.01 -13.52
C ALA A 59 -4.41 -3.54 -12.24
N PHE A 60 -3.90 -2.31 -12.23
CA PHE A 60 -3.35 -1.72 -11.02
C PHE A 60 -4.44 -1.51 -9.95
N ALA A 61 -5.62 -1.03 -10.33
CA ALA A 61 -6.77 -0.89 -9.43
C ALA A 61 -7.23 -2.23 -8.84
N LEU A 62 -7.12 -3.34 -9.60
CA LEU A 62 -7.40 -4.68 -9.08
C LEU A 62 -6.43 -5.08 -7.96
N ALA A 63 -5.13 -4.79 -8.11
CA ALA A 63 -4.15 -5.05 -7.06
C ALA A 63 -4.46 -4.25 -5.80
N VAL A 64 -4.77 -2.96 -5.93
CA VAL A 64 -5.14 -2.09 -4.79
C VAL A 64 -6.45 -2.58 -4.13
N ALA A 65 -7.43 -3.05 -4.93
CA ALA A 65 -8.69 -3.59 -4.40
C ALA A 65 -8.47 -4.89 -3.60
N GLU A 66 -7.57 -5.76 -4.04
CA GLU A 66 -7.20 -6.97 -3.31
C GLU A 66 -6.57 -6.63 -1.95
N GLU A 67 -5.61 -5.72 -1.91
CA GLU A 67 -5.00 -5.24 -0.66
C GLU A 67 -6.03 -4.58 0.26
N PHE A 68 -6.94 -3.79 -0.29
CA PHE A 68 -8.04 -3.17 0.47
C PHE A 68 -8.94 -4.22 1.14
N ILE A 69 -9.31 -5.29 0.40
CA ILE A 69 -10.13 -6.39 0.94
C ILE A 69 -9.40 -7.06 2.10
N LEU A 70 -8.10 -7.34 1.97
CA LEU A 70 -7.31 -7.93 3.04
C LEU A 70 -7.23 -7.03 4.27
N ILE A 71 -7.05 -5.73 4.10
CA ILE A 71 -7.05 -4.76 5.21
C ILE A 71 -8.40 -4.72 5.91
N CYS A 72 -9.51 -4.76 5.14
CA CYS A 72 -10.86 -4.85 5.71
C CYS A 72 -11.04 -6.13 6.54
N LEU A 73 -10.60 -7.28 6.02
CA LEU A 73 -10.67 -8.56 6.72
C LEU A 73 -9.83 -8.56 8.00
N VAL A 74 -8.57 -8.11 7.92
CA VAL A 74 -7.70 -7.99 9.11
C VAL A 74 -8.32 -7.07 10.14
N THR A 75 -8.89 -5.94 9.73
CA THR A 75 -9.57 -4.99 10.64
C THR A 75 -10.79 -5.63 11.30
N ALA A 76 -11.66 -6.27 10.52
CA ALA A 76 -12.86 -6.92 11.02
C ALA A 76 -12.53 -8.07 12.00
N LEU A 77 -11.58 -8.94 11.65
CA LEU A 77 -11.15 -10.04 12.51
C LEU A 77 -10.47 -9.53 13.79
N SER A 78 -9.67 -8.46 13.70
CA SER A 78 -9.01 -7.88 14.87
C SER A 78 -10.02 -7.31 15.86
N VAL A 79 -11.07 -6.67 15.39
CA VAL A 79 -12.18 -6.19 16.23
C VAL A 79 -12.97 -7.37 16.81
N TRP A 80 -13.32 -8.35 15.97
CA TRP A 80 -14.12 -9.51 16.38
C TRP A 80 -13.46 -10.33 17.47
N TYR A 81 -12.16 -10.64 17.30
CA TYR A 81 -11.40 -11.44 18.28
C TYR A 81 -10.71 -10.61 19.35
N SER A 82 -10.84 -9.27 19.34
CA SER A 82 -10.09 -8.35 20.22
C SER A 82 -8.58 -8.62 20.22
N SER A 83 -8.02 -9.02 19.06
CA SER A 83 -6.61 -9.39 18.84
C SER A 83 -5.99 -8.49 17.78
N TYR A 84 -5.07 -7.61 18.17
CA TYR A 84 -4.58 -6.51 17.31
C TYR A 84 -3.15 -6.70 16.80
N GLY A 85 -2.51 -7.84 17.07
CA GLY A 85 -1.12 -8.07 16.65
C GLY A 85 -0.94 -7.98 15.13
N VAL A 86 -1.77 -8.71 14.36
CA VAL A 86 -1.70 -8.69 12.88
C VAL A 86 -2.08 -7.31 12.35
N TRP A 87 -3.05 -6.63 12.96
CA TRP A 87 -3.44 -5.28 12.57
C TRP A 87 -2.29 -4.27 12.77
N VAL A 88 -1.57 -4.34 13.89
CA VAL A 88 -0.36 -3.53 14.13
C VAL A 88 0.72 -3.86 13.11
N ALA A 89 0.91 -5.13 12.77
CA ALA A 89 1.87 -5.56 11.75
C ALA A 89 1.57 -4.93 10.38
N VAL A 90 0.30 -4.96 9.96
CA VAL A 90 -0.15 -4.33 8.70
C VAL A 90 0.01 -2.82 8.74
N LEU A 91 -0.35 -2.17 9.87
CA LEU A 91 -0.17 -0.72 10.02
C LEU A 91 1.30 -0.31 9.97
N CYS A 92 2.21 -1.07 10.60
CA CYS A 92 3.65 -0.81 10.53
C CYS A 92 4.17 -0.92 9.08
N ALA A 93 3.71 -1.93 8.33
CA ALA A 93 4.06 -2.07 6.92
C ALA A 93 3.50 -0.91 6.08
N PHE A 94 2.29 -0.46 6.36
CA PHE A 94 1.70 0.71 5.70
C PHE A 94 2.47 1.99 6.01
N ILE A 95 2.89 2.22 7.26
CA ILE A 95 3.77 3.34 7.61
C ILE A 95 5.07 3.32 6.77
N LEU A 96 5.70 2.14 6.68
CA LEU A 96 6.90 2.01 5.86
C LEU A 96 6.62 2.33 4.39
N HIS A 97 5.49 1.89 3.84
CA HIS A 97 5.04 2.20 2.49
C HIS A 97 4.90 3.72 2.27
N LEU A 98 4.24 4.44 3.18
CA LEU A 98 4.14 5.91 3.13
C LEU A 98 5.52 6.57 3.17
N LEU A 99 6.40 6.10 4.04
CA LEU A 99 7.78 6.62 4.15
C LEU A 99 8.59 6.35 2.87
N LEU A 100 8.35 5.23 2.18
CA LEU A 100 8.99 4.93 0.89
C LEU A 100 8.57 5.93 -0.19
N HIS A 101 7.28 6.31 -0.29
CA HIS A 101 6.84 7.36 -1.21
C HIS A 101 7.52 8.70 -0.91
N ILE A 102 7.58 9.10 0.36
CA ILE A 102 8.28 10.33 0.76
C ILE A 102 9.76 10.25 0.38
N GLY A 103 10.43 9.14 0.71
CA GLY A 103 11.84 8.90 0.37
C GLY A 103 12.10 8.92 -1.14
N GLN A 104 11.26 8.28 -1.94
CA GLN A 104 11.35 8.29 -3.40
C GLN A 104 11.21 9.71 -3.97
N SER A 105 10.27 10.51 -3.44
CA SER A 105 10.10 11.90 -3.85
C SER A 105 11.36 12.74 -3.55
N LEU A 106 11.95 12.58 -2.39
CA LEU A 106 13.20 13.26 -2.01
C LEU A 106 14.36 12.85 -2.92
N VAL A 107 14.50 11.56 -3.22
CA VAL A 107 15.54 11.04 -4.12
C VAL A 107 15.35 11.56 -5.54
N LEU A 108 14.13 11.55 -6.06
CA LEU A 108 13.82 12.03 -7.42
C LEU A 108 13.77 13.55 -7.51
N LYS A 109 13.74 14.25 -6.37
CA LYS A 109 13.55 15.71 -6.27
C LYS A 109 12.34 16.19 -7.09
N SER A 110 11.26 15.42 -7.03
CA SER A 110 10.01 15.71 -7.75
C SER A 110 8.83 15.03 -7.06
N TYR A 111 7.63 15.55 -7.32
CA TYR A 111 6.41 14.89 -6.93
C TYR A 111 6.34 13.48 -7.55
N ILE A 112 5.87 12.53 -6.75
CA ILE A 112 5.49 11.19 -7.19
C ILE A 112 4.05 10.91 -6.74
N PRO A 113 3.29 10.03 -7.42
CA PRO A 113 1.98 9.60 -6.96
C PRO A 113 2.02 9.08 -5.53
N ALA A 114 0.94 9.32 -4.79
CA ALA A 114 0.79 8.97 -3.38
C ALA A 114 1.66 9.77 -2.39
N LEU A 115 2.44 10.77 -2.83
CA LEU A 115 3.20 11.63 -1.92
C LEU A 115 2.30 12.48 -1.03
N ALA A 116 1.26 13.10 -1.60
CA ALA A 116 0.38 13.99 -0.85
C ALA A 116 -0.36 13.24 0.26
N THR A 117 -0.93 12.10 -0.06
CA THR A 117 -1.61 11.25 0.94
C THR A 117 -0.62 10.62 1.90
N SER A 118 0.61 10.28 1.49
CA SER A 118 1.64 9.79 2.43
C SER A 118 1.93 10.80 3.54
N VAL A 119 2.09 12.08 3.20
CA VAL A 119 2.33 13.13 4.19
C VAL A 119 1.09 13.38 5.04
N LEU A 120 -0.11 13.39 4.43
CA LEU A 120 -1.37 13.67 5.11
C LEU A 120 -1.76 12.57 6.11
N LEU A 121 -1.52 11.30 5.76
CA LEU A 121 -2.01 10.15 6.52
C LEU A 121 -1.01 9.63 7.57
N LEU A 122 0.26 9.97 7.45
CA LEU A 122 1.29 9.58 8.42
C LEU A 122 0.95 9.96 9.87
N PRO A 123 0.41 11.17 10.18
CA PRO A 123 -0.01 11.52 11.54
C PRO A 123 -1.07 10.58 12.12
N TYR A 124 -2.07 10.17 11.31
CA TYR A 124 -3.05 9.17 11.74
C TYR A 124 -2.36 7.83 12.07
N CYS A 125 -1.48 7.35 11.20
CA CYS A 125 -0.79 6.08 11.40
C CYS A 125 0.04 6.07 12.69
N VAL A 126 0.77 7.16 12.96
CA VAL A 126 1.56 7.33 14.19
C VAL A 126 0.64 7.34 15.41
N TRP A 127 -0.44 8.12 15.38
CA TRP A 127 -1.43 8.17 16.45
C TRP A 127 -2.04 6.79 16.75
N ALA A 128 -2.44 6.05 15.71
CA ALA A 128 -3.07 4.74 15.85
C ALA A 128 -2.10 3.68 16.45
N VAL A 129 -0.81 3.69 16.02
CA VAL A 129 0.22 2.83 16.63
C VAL A 129 0.41 3.17 18.10
N LEU A 130 0.59 4.45 18.44
CA LEU A 130 0.83 4.88 19.83
C LEU A 130 -0.34 4.51 20.73
N LEU A 131 -1.58 4.67 20.25
CA LEU A 131 -2.79 4.32 20.99
C LEU A 131 -2.85 2.81 21.27
N LEU A 132 -2.59 1.97 20.23
CA LEU A 132 -2.63 0.52 20.35
C LEU A 132 -1.50 -0.04 21.22
N VAL A 133 -0.29 0.48 21.06
CA VAL A 133 0.87 0.08 21.88
C VAL A 133 0.61 0.35 23.35
N ARG A 134 0.05 1.52 23.69
CA ARG A 134 -0.32 1.88 25.07
C ARG A 134 -1.44 0.99 25.62
N TRP A 135 -2.46 0.72 24.82
CA TRP A 135 -3.61 -0.09 25.23
C TRP A 135 -3.26 -1.57 25.40
N ALA A 136 -2.56 -2.17 24.46
CA ALA A 136 -2.19 -3.58 24.46
C ALA A 136 -0.91 -3.87 25.27
N GLN A 137 -0.22 -2.82 25.77
CA GLN A 137 1.03 -2.92 26.53
C GLN A 137 2.11 -3.76 25.82
N PHE A 138 2.21 -3.62 24.50
CA PHE A 138 3.25 -4.31 23.72
C PHE A 138 4.64 -3.91 24.17
N LYS A 139 5.48 -4.90 24.41
CA LYS A 139 6.91 -4.70 24.63
C LYS A 139 7.60 -4.31 23.34
N ILE A 140 8.68 -3.55 23.42
CA ILE A 140 9.41 -3.05 22.22
C ILE A 140 9.82 -4.18 21.27
N TRP A 141 10.29 -5.31 21.78
CA TRP A 141 10.68 -6.45 20.95
C TRP A 141 9.48 -7.07 20.20
N GLN A 142 8.28 -7.06 20.78
CA GLN A 142 7.04 -7.52 20.12
C GLN A 142 6.70 -6.59 18.96
N ILE A 143 6.83 -5.27 19.14
CA ILE A 143 6.62 -4.29 18.08
C ILE A 143 7.62 -4.52 16.94
N CYS A 144 8.90 -4.73 17.24
CA CYS A 144 9.91 -5.05 16.23
C CYS A 144 9.56 -6.33 15.45
N LEU A 145 9.12 -7.40 16.12
CA LEU A 145 8.68 -8.63 15.46
C LEU A 145 7.44 -8.40 14.59
N LEU A 146 6.45 -7.65 15.08
CA LEU A 146 5.25 -7.32 14.31
C LEU A 146 5.57 -6.46 13.09
N CYS A 147 6.52 -5.52 13.18
CA CYS A 147 6.99 -4.75 12.03
C CYS A 147 7.64 -5.65 10.98
N ILE A 148 8.54 -6.56 11.38
CA ILE A 148 9.18 -7.52 10.47
C ILE A 148 8.12 -8.42 9.83
N LEU A 149 7.20 -8.97 10.62
CA LEU A 149 6.11 -9.81 10.13
C LEU A 149 5.25 -9.06 9.11
N GLY A 150 4.87 -7.82 9.41
CA GLY A 150 4.08 -6.97 8.52
C GLY A 150 4.78 -6.71 7.19
N ILE A 151 6.06 -6.37 7.23
CA ILE A 151 6.87 -6.16 6.02
C ILE A 151 6.90 -7.42 5.16
N VAL A 152 7.13 -8.60 5.76
CA VAL A 152 7.17 -9.87 5.03
C VAL A 152 5.80 -10.20 4.44
N LEU A 153 4.72 -10.10 5.23
CA LEU A 153 3.36 -10.37 4.76
C LEU A 153 2.96 -9.47 3.60
N VAL A 154 3.18 -8.16 3.73
CA VAL A 154 2.84 -7.18 2.69
C VAL A 154 3.71 -7.36 1.45
N ALA A 155 5.01 -7.65 1.60
CA ALA A 155 5.88 -7.90 0.45
C ALA A 155 5.45 -9.15 -0.33
N VAL A 156 5.10 -10.24 0.35
CA VAL A 156 4.58 -11.46 -0.30
C VAL A 156 3.24 -11.18 -0.97
N ASN A 157 2.33 -10.50 -0.26
CA ASN A 157 1.03 -10.14 -0.80
C ASN A 157 1.14 -9.26 -2.04
N LEU A 158 1.97 -8.22 -2.02
CA LEU A 158 2.21 -7.33 -3.15
C LEU A 158 2.67 -8.11 -4.39
N LEU A 159 3.57 -9.10 -4.23
CA LEU A 159 3.99 -9.95 -5.35
C LEU A 159 2.82 -10.76 -5.93
N LEU A 160 1.90 -11.24 -5.10
CA LEU A 160 0.70 -11.98 -5.53
C LEU A 160 -0.29 -11.04 -6.22
N ALA A 161 -0.57 -9.87 -5.63
CA ALA A 161 -1.45 -8.85 -6.19
C ALA A 161 -0.97 -8.36 -7.56
N LEU A 162 0.35 -8.11 -7.72
CA LEU A 162 0.93 -7.73 -9.00
C LEU A 162 0.85 -8.84 -10.04
N LYS A 163 1.04 -10.12 -9.66
CA LYS A 163 0.84 -11.25 -10.58
C LYS A 163 -0.63 -11.39 -11.01
N ALA A 164 -1.57 -11.18 -10.09
CA ALA A 164 -2.99 -11.17 -10.38
C ALA A 164 -3.36 -10.02 -11.34
N ALA A 165 -2.80 -8.83 -11.13
CA ALA A 165 -2.94 -7.68 -12.02
C ALA A 165 -2.42 -7.98 -13.43
N ASP A 166 -1.23 -8.56 -13.56
CA ASP A 166 -0.65 -8.95 -14.85
C ASP A 166 -1.47 -10.05 -15.56
N TRP A 167 -2.04 -10.98 -14.80
CA TRP A 167 -2.96 -11.97 -15.34
C TRP A 167 -4.24 -11.31 -15.86
N PHE A 168 -4.81 -10.38 -15.09
CA PHE A 168 -6.01 -9.64 -15.48
C PHE A 168 -5.79 -8.81 -16.74
N ASP A 169 -4.67 -8.11 -16.87
CA ASP A 169 -4.31 -7.38 -18.09
C ASP A 169 -4.33 -8.28 -19.33
N ARG A 170 -3.72 -9.47 -19.23
CA ARG A 170 -3.75 -10.46 -20.33
C ARG A 170 -5.18 -10.92 -20.70
N GLN A 171 -6.07 -11.07 -19.73
CA GLN A 171 -7.49 -11.41 -20.00
C GLN A 171 -8.22 -10.23 -20.67
N LEU A 172 -7.96 -9.03 -20.20
CA LEU A 172 -8.57 -7.81 -20.74
C LEU A 172 -8.17 -7.59 -22.20
N ASP A 173 -6.90 -7.85 -22.54
CA ASP A 173 -6.42 -7.73 -23.92
C ASP A 173 -7.04 -8.78 -24.84
N LYS A 174 -7.21 -10.02 -24.37
CA LYS A 174 -7.94 -11.08 -25.14
C LYS A 174 -9.39 -10.68 -25.37
N TYR A 175 -10.06 -10.15 -24.35
CA TYR A 175 -11.44 -9.68 -24.48
C TYR A 175 -11.58 -8.57 -25.52
N LYS A 176 -10.69 -7.57 -25.51
CA LYS A 176 -10.66 -6.49 -26.50
C LYS A 176 -10.36 -6.97 -27.90
N ALA A 177 -9.49 -7.98 -28.06
CA ALA A 177 -9.15 -8.55 -29.37
C ALA A 177 -10.29 -9.37 -29.98
N GLY A 178 -11.09 -10.05 -29.15
CA GLY A 178 -12.24 -10.85 -29.60
C GLY A 178 -13.48 -10.03 -29.98
N HIS A 179 -13.49 -8.72 -29.73
CA HIS A 179 -14.63 -7.82 -29.99
C HIS A 179 -14.29 -6.75 -31.07
N LYS A 180 -13.18 -6.89 -31.76
CA LYS A 180 -12.82 -6.16 -32.98
C LYS A 180 -13.03 -7.02 -34.22
#